data_935e6026e9b7f8938d4c212cf7497350
#
_entry.id   935e6026e9b7f8938d4c212cf7497350
#
_cell.length_a   1.000
_cell.length_b   1.000
_cell.length_c   1.000
_cell.angle_alpha   90.00
_cell.angle_beta   90.00
_cell.angle_gamma   90.00
#
_symmetry.space_group_name_H-M   'P 1'
#
loop_
_entity.id
_entity.type
_entity.pdbx_description
1 polymer ?
#
loop_
_entity_poly.entity_id
_entity_poly.type
_entity_poly.pdbx_seq_one_letter_code
_entity_poly.pdbx_strand_id
1 'polypeptide(L)'
;MKALLLTNEYPPNVYGGAGVHVEYLSRELAKLMPVEVRCFGRQQVPEGNPRVTGFDVDVSSYTCPKPLQSVLAAVQRCTDFNSQKIDANVVHCHTWYSHFGGILAKLNYGIPLVITVHSLEPLRPWKREQLGGGYDFTVWLEKTALEMADAVIAVSEGTKADVNRLFNVAPDRMHVIYNGIDLEEYRKVESSAARRKYGIDLNQPYVLFVGRITRQKGIIHLVRAIEYMAAGFQVVLCAGAPDTPEIGREMEEAVARVSARRPGVIWISEMVDKPTVRELYSQAAVFCCPSIYEPFGIINLEAMACETAVVASAVGGIKEVVVEGETGFLVPLEQMDESPFEAKEPERFARDLADRINQLMADPRQREQFGRAGRKRAEEIFSWSAIAAETKALYEKLVKKPAAVS
;
A
#
# COMPACT_ATOMS: atom_id res chain seq x y z
N MET A 1 -26.53 12.53 -3.20
CA MET A 1 -25.11 12.91 -3.12
C MET A 1 -24.33 11.98 -4.05
N LYS A 2 -23.41 12.51 -4.87
CA LYS A 2 -22.53 11.79 -5.78
C LYS A 2 -21.08 12.12 -5.42
N ALA A 3 -20.20 11.13 -5.37
CA ALA A 3 -18.76 11.31 -5.17
C ALA A 3 -17.99 11.17 -6.49
N LEU A 4 -16.95 12.01 -6.66
CA LEU A 4 -15.95 11.92 -7.69
C LEU A 4 -14.64 11.48 -7.05
N LEU A 5 -14.14 10.29 -7.39
CA LEU A 5 -12.85 9.79 -6.96
C LEU A 5 -11.80 10.07 -8.05
N LEU A 6 -10.68 10.67 -7.66
CA LEU A 6 -9.54 10.93 -8.55
C LEU A 6 -8.35 10.09 -8.12
N THR A 7 -7.75 9.34 -9.04
CA THR A 7 -6.64 8.43 -8.76
C THR A 7 -5.73 8.25 -9.98
N ASN A 8 -4.50 7.84 -9.73
CA ASN A 8 -3.60 7.41 -10.80
C ASN A 8 -3.75 5.92 -11.13
N GLU A 9 -4.15 5.09 -10.18
CA GLU A 9 -4.31 3.64 -10.35
C GLU A 9 -5.78 3.23 -10.27
N TYR A 10 -6.23 2.45 -11.25
CA TYR A 10 -7.55 1.81 -11.24
C TYR A 10 -7.55 0.60 -12.19
N PRO A 11 -8.31 -0.47 -11.92
CA PRO A 11 -8.32 -1.64 -12.79
C PRO A 11 -8.50 -1.31 -14.28
N PRO A 12 -7.76 -1.99 -15.18
CA PRO A 12 -6.85 -3.10 -14.93
C PRO A 12 -5.43 -2.66 -14.49
N ASN A 13 -5.15 -1.38 -14.36
CA ASN A 13 -3.83 -0.80 -14.12
C ASN A 13 -3.63 -0.52 -12.61
N VAL A 14 -3.48 -1.58 -11.81
CA VAL A 14 -3.23 -1.51 -10.36
C VAL A 14 -1.88 -2.17 -10.07
N TYR A 15 -1.00 -1.46 -9.38
CA TYR A 15 0.33 -1.95 -9.01
C TYR A 15 0.74 -1.61 -7.56
N GLY A 16 -0.09 -0.88 -6.83
CA GLY A 16 0.18 -0.48 -5.45
C GLY A 16 -1.03 -0.51 -4.53
N GLY A 17 -0.79 -0.41 -3.22
CA GLY A 17 -1.85 -0.46 -2.22
C GLY A 17 -2.89 0.66 -2.36
N ALA A 18 -2.51 1.82 -2.91
CA ALA A 18 -3.45 2.91 -3.18
C ALA A 18 -4.47 2.52 -4.25
N GLY A 19 -4.03 1.86 -5.34
CA GLY A 19 -4.93 1.38 -6.39
C GLY A 19 -5.89 0.31 -5.88
N VAL A 20 -5.38 -0.63 -5.06
CA VAL A 20 -6.21 -1.64 -4.37
C VAL A 20 -7.26 -0.95 -3.50
N HIS A 21 -6.87 0.04 -2.69
CA HIS A 21 -7.81 0.80 -1.86
C HIS A 21 -8.93 1.44 -2.70
N VAL A 22 -8.58 2.15 -3.77
CA VAL A 22 -9.59 2.86 -4.59
C VAL A 22 -10.53 1.88 -5.29
N GLU A 23 -10.02 0.76 -5.78
CA GLU A 23 -10.83 -0.31 -6.39
C GLU A 23 -11.93 -0.77 -5.43
N TYR A 24 -11.56 -1.22 -4.23
CA TYR A 24 -12.52 -1.77 -3.27
C TYR A 24 -13.41 -0.68 -2.66
N LEU A 25 -12.84 0.46 -2.28
CA LEU A 25 -13.63 1.57 -1.73
C LEU A 25 -14.69 2.06 -2.72
N SER A 26 -14.33 2.26 -3.99
CA SER A 26 -15.29 2.72 -5.01
C SER A 26 -16.41 1.71 -5.24
N ARG A 27 -16.08 0.42 -5.23
CA ARG A 27 -17.03 -0.69 -5.39
C ARG A 27 -18.03 -0.76 -4.22
N GLU A 28 -17.55 -0.60 -2.99
CA GLU A 28 -18.42 -0.61 -1.81
C GLU A 28 -19.21 0.70 -1.65
N LEU A 29 -18.61 1.85 -1.94
CA LEU A 29 -19.34 3.13 -1.99
C LEU A 29 -20.45 3.11 -3.04
N ALA A 30 -20.21 2.46 -4.18
CA ALA A 30 -21.19 2.34 -5.26
C ALA A 30 -22.47 1.58 -4.86
N LYS A 31 -22.41 0.73 -3.82
CA LYS A 31 -23.60 0.11 -3.23
C LYS A 31 -24.42 1.08 -2.37
N LEU A 32 -23.81 2.19 -1.93
CA LEU A 32 -24.39 3.15 -0.99
C LEU A 32 -24.80 4.48 -1.64
N MET A 33 -24.18 4.82 -2.79
CA MET A 33 -24.37 6.11 -3.45
C MET A 33 -23.80 6.09 -4.89
N PRO A 34 -24.20 7.04 -5.78
CA PRO A 34 -23.54 7.21 -7.08
C PRO A 34 -22.06 7.59 -6.94
N VAL A 35 -21.20 6.90 -7.68
CA VAL A 35 -19.76 7.10 -7.70
C VAL A 35 -19.26 7.26 -9.13
N GLU A 36 -18.39 8.25 -9.35
CA GLU A 36 -17.62 8.42 -10.56
C GLU A 36 -16.13 8.32 -10.23
N VAL A 37 -15.37 7.57 -11.03
CA VAL A 37 -13.91 7.46 -10.93
C VAL A 37 -13.29 8.06 -12.17
N ARG A 38 -12.37 9.02 -12.00
CA ARG A 38 -11.48 9.49 -13.05
C ARG A 38 -10.06 9.05 -12.71
N CYS A 39 -9.44 8.32 -13.63
CA CYS A 39 -8.15 7.68 -13.37
C CYS A 39 -7.19 7.84 -14.55
N PHE A 40 -5.92 7.48 -14.35
CA PHE A 40 -4.96 7.43 -15.44
C PHE A 40 -5.17 6.16 -16.27
N GLY A 41 -4.96 6.26 -17.58
CA GLY A 41 -5.10 5.17 -18.54
C GLY A 41 -6.22 5.40 -19.55
N ARG A 42 -6.62 4.32 -20.24
CA ARG A 42 -7.61 4.39 -21.35
C ARG A 42 -8.89 3.62 -21.05
N GLN A 43 -9.04 3.10 -19.84
CA GLN A 43 -10.21 2.32 -19.45
C GLN A 43 -11.47 3.19 -19.42
N GLN A 44 -12.59 2.61 -19.91
CA GLN A 44 -13.86 3.29 -19.96
C GLN A 44 -14.96 2.32 -19.51
N VAL A 45 -15.70 2.71 -18.46
CA VAL A 45 -16.94 2.04 -18.02
C VAL A 45 -18.01 3.12 -17.91
N PRO A 46 -18.65 3.50 -19.05
CA PRO A 46 -19.55 4.65 -19.08
C PRO A 46 -20.89 4.36 -18.41
N GLU A 47 -21.29 3.10 -18.34
CA GLU A 47 -22.52 2.65 -17.70
C GLU A 47 -22.22 1.85 -16.44
N GLY A 48 -23.04 2.03 -15.40
CA GLY A 48 -22.87 1.35 -14.12
C GLY A 48 -22.53 2.28 -12.96
N ASN A 49 -22.29 1.66 -11.81
CA ASN A 49 -21.85 2.33 -10.61
C ASN A 49 -20.77 1.46 -9.92
N PRO A 50 -19.51 1.87 -9.84
CA PRO A 50 -19.00 3.18 -10.26
C PRO A 50 -18.93 3.33 -11.78
N ARG A 51 -19.15 4.56 -12.27
CA ARG A 51 -18.79 4.96 -13.63
C ARG A 51 -17.29 5.28 -13.68
N VAL A 52 -16.57 4.79 -14.68
CA VAL A 52 -15.12 4.96 -14.78
C VAL A 52 -14.72 5.63 -16.08
N THR A 53 -13.85 6.64 -15.99
CA THR A 53 -13.23 7.31 -17.14
C THR A 53 -11.73 7.39 -16.97
N GLY A 54 -10.99 6.73 -17.85
CA GLY A 54 -9.53 6.81 -17.95
C GLY A 54 -9.08 7.99 -18.80
N PHE A 55 -8.00 8.64 -18.39
CA PHE A 55 -7.36 9.76 -19.09
C PHE A 55 -5.89 9.41 -19.36
N ASP A 56 -5.51 9.44 -20.60
CA ASP A 56 -4.14 9.18 -21.04
C ASP A 56 -3.54 10.45 -21.69
N VAL A 57 -2.22 10.58 -21.60
CA VAL A 57 -1.48 11.72 -22.13
C VAL A 57 -0.33 11.19 -22.99
N ASP A 58 -0.21 11.74 -24.19
CA ASP A 58 0.94 11.49 -25.06
C ASP A 58 2.14 12.32 -24.60
N VAL A 59 3.12 11.66 -24.03
CA VAL A 59 4.37 12.27 -23.56
C VAL A 59 5.45 12.32 -24.64
N SER A 60 5.20 11.84 -25.84
CA SER A 60 6.19 11.77 -26.93
C SER A 60 6.68 13.15 -27.36
N SER A 61 5.84 14.18 -27.20
CA SER A 61 6.17 15.58 -27.49
C SER A 61 7.00 16.27 -26.40
N TYR A 62 7.19 15.63 -25.24
CA TYR A 62 7.91 16.25 -24.13
C TYR A 62 9.42 16.21 -24.37
N THR A 63 10.05 17.38 -24.37
CA THR A 63 11.50 17.54 -24.56
C THR A 63 12.27 17.76 -23.26
N CYS A 64 11.55 17.87 -22.12
CA CYS A 64 12.15 18.00 -20.80
C CYS A 64 12.82 16.69 -20.33
N PRO A 65 13.67 16.73 -19.28
CA PRO A 65 14.30 15.54 -18.73
C PRO A 65 13.30 14.44 -18.41
N LYS A 66 13.63 13.19 -18.72
CA LYS A 66 12.73 12.03 -18.58
C LYS A 66 12.07 11.91 -17.20
N PRO A 67 12.77 12.11 -16.06
CA PRO A 67 12.12 12.09 -14.74
C PRO A 67 11.02 13.13 -14.57
N LEU A 68 11.16 14.31 -15.18
CA LEU A 68 10.17 15.37 -15.10
C LEU A 68 8.94 15.11 -15.98
N GLN A 69 9.07 14.32 -17.03
CA GLN A 69 7.95 13.99 -17.93
C GLN A 69 6.79 13.32 -17.17
N SER A 70 7.08 12.44 -16.22
CA SER A 70 6.05 11.76 -15.43
C SER A 70 5.26 12.73 -14.54
N VAL A 71 5.93 13.75 -14.02
CA VAL A 71 5.31 14.80 -13.19
C VAL A 71 4.40 15.70 -14.04
N LEU A 72 4.90 16.16 -15.19
CA LEU A 72 4.12 16.99 -16.11
C LEU A 72 2.91 16.22 -16.67
N ALA A 73 3.08 14.95 -17.01
CA ALA A 73 1.99 14.11 -17.47
C ALA A 73 0.89 13.91 -16.38
N ALA A 74 1.28 13.84 -15.11
CA ALA A 74 0.30 13.79 -14.01
C ALA A 74 -0.49 15.11 -13.90
N VAL A 75 0.18 16.25 -13.99
CA VAL A 75 -0.46 17.58 -14.01
C VAL A 75 -1.42 17.72 -15.17
N GLN A 76 -1.01 17.30 -16.38
CA GLN A 76 -1.87 17.34 -17.57
C GLN A 76 -3.14 16.51 -17.36
N ARG A 77 -3.01 15.26 -16.87
CA ARG A 77 -4.19 14.42 -16.58
C ARG A 77 -5.12 15.04 -15.54
N CYS A 78 -4.57 15.72 -14.54
CA CYS A 78 -5.39 16.46 -13.57
C CYS A 78 -6.17 17.60 -14.22
N THR A 79 -5.60 18.28 -15.20
CA THR A 79 -6.29 19.29 -16.01
C THR A 79 -7.37 18.63 -16.86
N ASP A 80 -7.07 17.52 -17.49
CA ASP A 80 -8.02 16.76 -18.32
C ASP A 80 -9.19 16.20 -17.49
N PHE A 81 -8.96 15.79 -16.24
CA PHE A 81 -10.03 15.44 -15.30
C PHE A 81 -11.08 16.55 -15.15
N ASN A 82 -10.63 17.81 -15.22
CA ASN A 82 -11.48 18.99 -15.07
C ASN A 82 -11.99 19.56 -16.42
N SER A 83 -11.54 19.03 -17.56
CA SER A 83 -12.02 19.44 -18.88
C SER A 83 -13.45 18.94 -19.17
N GLN A 84 -13.90 17.91 -18.46
CA GLN A 84 -15.25 17.39 -18.52
C GLN A 84 -16.06 17.89 -17.33
N LYS A 85 -17.38 18.16 -17.56
CA LYS A 85 -18.27 18.63 -16.50
C LYS A 85 -18.19 17.73 -15.26
N ILE A 86 -18.10 18.37 -14.09
CA ILE A 86 -18.20 17.72 -12.78
C ILE A 86 -19.57 18.03 -12.20
N ASP A 87 -20.38 16.99 -11.93
CA ASP A 87 -21.69 17.04 -11.31
C ASP A 87 -21.71 16.35 -9.94
N ALA A 88 -20.53 16.16 -9.34
CA ALA A 88 -20.37 15.56 -8.02
C ALA A 88 -20.58 16.58 -6.88
N ASN A 89 -20.91 16.07 -5.69
CA ASN A 89 -21.09 16.86 -4.48
C ASN A 89 -19.83 16.89 -3.61
N VAL A 90 -18.87 16.00 -3.87
CA VAL A 90 -17.59 15.88 -3.19
C VAL A 90 -16.55 15.31 -4.16
N VAL A 91 -15.33 15.83 -4.09
CA VAL A 91 -14.18 15.25 -4.78
C VAL A 91 -13.24 14.61 -3.77
N HIS A 92 -12.79 13.37 -4.03
CA HIS A 92 -11.91 12.61 -3.18
C HIS A 92 -10.68 12.17 -3.96
N CYS A 93 -9.51 12.62 -3.53
CA CYS A 93 -8.23 12.34 -4.18
C CYS A 93 -7.42 11.28 -3.44
N HIS A 94 -6.70 10.47 -4.23
CA HIS A 94 -5.82 9.42 -3.73
C HIS A 94 -4.44 9.59 -4.36
N THR A 95 -3.41 9.76 -3.55
CA THR A 95 -2.02 10.06 -3.92
C THR A 95 -1.82 11.44 -4.57
N TRP A 96 -0.58 11.96 -4.48
CA TRP A 96 -0.23 13.27 -5.04
C TRP A 96 -0.54 13.41 -6.54
N TYR A 97 -0.52 12.30 -7.28
CA TYR A 97 -0.82 12.27 -8.72
C TYR A 97 -2.17 12.89 -9.07
N SER A 98 -3.17 12.82 -8.18
CA SER A 98 -4.51 13.34 -8.42
C SER A 98 -4.82 14.64 -7.67
N HIS A 99 -3.94 15.08 -6.78
CA HIS A 99 -4.18 16.21 -5.89
C HIS A 99 -4.49 17.51 -6.63
N PHE A 100 -3.74 17.80 -7.71
CA PHE A 100 -3.99 19.00 -8.51
C PHE A 100 -5.40 19.00 -9.13
N GLY A 101 -5.87 17.83 -9.59
CA GLY A 101 -7.24 17.69 -10.11
C GLY A 101 -8.30 17.97 -9.05
N GLY A 102 -8.06 17.55 -7.81
CA GLY A 102 -8.95 17.84 -6.68
C GLY A 102 -8.98 19.31 -6.29
N ILE A 103 -7.82 19.97 -6.29
CA ILE A 103 -7.73 21.43 -6.05
C ILE A 103 -8.54 22.19 -7.11
N LEU A 104 -8.36 21.85 -8.40
CA LEU A 104 -9.12 22.46 -9.49
C LEU A 104 -10.64 22.25 -9.32
N ALA A 105 -11.06 21.03 -8.99
CA ALA A 105 -12.48 20.71 -8.76
C ALA A 105 -13.07 21.53 -7.60
N LYS A 106 -12.35 21.61 -6.46
CA LYS A 106 -12.76 22.43 -5.31
C LYS A 106 -12.93 23.90 -5.69
N LEU A 107 -11.94 24.50 -6.34
CA LEU A 107 -11.93 25.92 -6.67
C LEU A 107 -12.97 26.29 -7.73
N ASN A 108 -13.12 25.44 -8.75
CA ASN A 108 -14.01 25.74 -9.88
C ASN A 108 -15.49 25.43 -9.60
N TYR A 109 -15.78 24.44 -8.77
CA TYR A 109 -17.15 23.99 -8.52
C TYR A 109 -17.62 24.22 -7.08
N GLY A 110 -16.75 24.69 -6.18
CA GLY A 110 -17.10 24.93 -4.78
C GLY A 110 -17.46 23.66 -4.00
N ILE A 111 -17.04 22.47 -4.46
CA ILE A 111 -17.32 21.20 -3.80
C ILE A 111 -16.21 20.86 -2.80
N PRO A 112 -16.54 20.19 -1.66
CA PRO A 112 -15.54 19.77 -0.69
C PRO A 112 -14.48 18.85 -1.29
N LEU A 113 -13.21 19.07 -0.91
CA LEU A 113 -12.07 18.23 -1.24
C LEU A 113 -11.73 17.32 -0.07
N VAL A 114 -11.77 16.03 -0.30
CA VAL A 114 -11.28 14.99 0.62
C VAL A 114 -10.00 14.39 0.05
N ILE A 115 -9.02 14.10 0.90
CA ILE A 115 -7.78 13.43 0.50
C ILE A 115 -7.54 12.25 1.42
N THR A 116 -7.37 11.04 0.85
CA THR A 116 -6.83 9.89 1.58
C THR A 116 -5.32 9.83 1.40
N VAL A 117 -4.62 9.82 2.52
CA VAL A 117 -3.16 9.71 2.61
C VAL A 117 -2.75 8.25 2.64
N HIS A 118 -2.25 7.75 1.51
CA HIS A 118 -1.70 6.39 1.38
C HIS A 118 -0.21 6.32 1.70
N SER A 119 0.50 7.41 1.52
CA SER A 119 1.91 7.64 1.85
C SER A 119 2.18 9.12 1.77
N LEU A 120 3.27 9.58 2.40
CA LEU A 120 3.69 10.97 2.37
C LEU A 120 5.01 11.11 1.64
N GLU A 121 5.07 12.02 0.66
CA GLU A 121 6.28 12.23 -0.16
C GLU A 121 7.51 12.62 0.69
N PRO A 122 7.42 13.48 1.74
CA PRO A 122 8.57 13.77 2.59
C PRO A 122 9.16 12.55 3.31
N LEU A 123 8.37 11.49 3.52
CA LEU A 123 8.82 10.23 4.13
C LEU A 123 9.33 9.21 3.10
N ARG A 124 9.43 9.62 1.83
CA ARG A 124 9.87 8.78 0.70
C ARG A 124 10.99 9.45 -0.09
N PRO A 125 12.07 9.93 0.55
CA PRO A 125 13.11 10.74 -0.09
C PRO A 125 13.84 10.00 -1.22
N TRP A 126 13.88 8.66 -1.20
CA TRP A 126 14.38 7.84 -2.31
C TRP A 126 13.62 8.03 -3.62
N LYS A 127 12.40 8.60 -3.59
CA LYS A 127 11.66 9.00 -4.80
C LYS A 127 12.40 10.04 -5.63
N ARG A 128 13.33 10.78 -5.04
CA ARG A 128 14.21 11.70 -5.76
C ARG A 128 15.07 10.98 -6.81
N GLU A 129 15.44 9.72 -6.56
CA GLU A 129 16.17 8.89 -7.53
C GLU A 129 15.35 8.67 -8.82
N GLN A 130 14.01 8.59 -8.69
CA GLN A 130 13.08 8.36 -9.80
C GLN A 130 12.63 9.66 -10.48
N LEU A 131 12.35 10.71 -9.70
CA LEU A 131 11.70 11.94 -10.14
C LEU A 131 12.67 13.12 -10.32
N GLY A 132 13.93 12.98 -9.88
CA GLY A 132 14.89 14.09 -9.92
C GLY A 132 14.33 15.35 -9.27
N GLY A 133 14.47 16.50 -9.93
CA GLY A 133 13.90 17.78 -9.47
C GLY A 133 12.36 17.81 -9.40
N GLY A 134 11.69 16.90 -10.07
CA GLY A 134 10.23 16.76 -9.98
C GLY A 134 9.74 16.34 -8.60
N TYR A 135 10.62 15.71 -7.79
CA TYR A 135 10.30 15.35 -6.41
C TYR A 135 9.93 16.57 -5.54
N ASP A 136 10.62 17.68 -5.69
CA ASP A 136 10.31 18.88 -4.92
C ASP A 136 8.92 19.44 -5.27
N PHE A 137 8.53 19.32 -6.54
CA PHE A 137 7.19 19.67 -6.98
C PHE A 137 6.14 18.75 -6.36
N THR A 138 6.39 17.43 -6.27
CA THR A 138 5.42 16.49 -5.67
C THR A 138 5.21 16.77 -4.19
N VAL A 139 6.28 17.07 -3.45
CA VAL A 139 6.22 17.49 -2.03
C VAL A 139 5.43 18.78 -1.86
N TRP A 140 5.69 19.79 -2.70
CA TRP A 140 4.96 21.05 -2.68
C TRP A 140 3.46 20.86 -2.99
N LEU A 141 3.15 20.07 -4.00
CA LEU A 141 1.75 19.80 -4.39
C LEU A 141 1.00 19.04 -3.30
N GLU A 142 1.62 18.02 -2.71
CA GLU A 142 1.03 17.25 -1.61
C GLU A 142 0.74 18.15 -0.42
N LYS A 143 1.71 18.97 0.01
CA LYS A 143 1.52 19.95 1.09
C LYS A 143 0.36 20.88 0.79
N THR A 144 0.34 21.50 -0.38
CA THR A 144 -0.69 22.45 -0.78
C THR A 144 -2.08 21.80 -0.74
N ALA A 145 -2.21 20.59 -1.28
CA ALA A 145 -3.48 19.88 -1.35
C ALA A 145 -4.00 19.49 0.04
N LEU A 146 -3.14 18.95 0.92
CA LEU A 146 -3.51 18.56 2.27
C LEU A 146 -3.96 19.77 3.11
N GLU A 147 -3.23 20.89 3.02
CA GLU A 147 -3.58 22.13 3.73
C GLU A 147 -4.86 22.79 3.19
N MET A 148 -5.21 22.58 1.92
CA MET A 148 -6.45 23.07 1.30
C MET A 148 -7.65 22.12 1.47
N ALA A 149 -7.43 20.85 1.83
CA ALA A 149 -8.51 19.85 1.94
C ALA A 149 -9.54 20.21 3.03
N ASP A 150 -10.81 19.92 2.79
CA ASP A 150 -11.88 20.05 3.79
C ASP A 150 -11.87 18.90 4.80
N ALA A 151 -11.36 17.72 4.36
CA ALA A 151 -11.03 16.60 5.23
C ALA A 151 -9.83 15.82 4.69
N VAL A 152 -8.98 15.35 5.60
CA VAL A 152 -7.86 14.47 5.33
C VAL A 152 -8.09 13.15 6.06
N ILE A 153 -8.14 12.07 5.30
CA ILE A 153 -8.25 10.71 5.81
C ILE A 153 -6.84 10.12 5.91
N ALA A 154 -6.41 9.81 7.12
CA ALA A 154 -5.21 9.02 7.37
C ALA A 154 -5.59 7.54 7.47
N VAL A 155 -4.82 6.66 6.83
CA VAL A 155 -5.09 5.21 6.83
C VAL A 155 -4.67 4.52 8.12
N SER A 156 -4.09 5.27 9.08
CA SER A 156 -3.68 4.80 10.41
C SER A 156 -3.47 5.99 11.35
N GLU A 157 -3.47 5.76 12.67
CA GLU A 157 -3.07 6.78 13.64
C GLU A 157 -1.58 7.18 13.44
N GLY A 158 -0.74 6.23 13.03
CA GLY A 158 0.64 6.52 12.65
C GLY A 158 0.73 7.51 11.49
N THR A 159 -0.06 7.31 10.43
CA THR A 159 -0.12 8.25 9.29
C THR A 159 -0.68 9.61 9.72
N LYS A 160 -1.69 9.65 10.60
CA LYS A 160 -2.23 10.90 11.15
C LYS A 160 -1.18 11.68 11.95
N ALA A 161 -0.38 10.99 12.75
CA ALA A 161 0.72 11.61 13.48
C ALA A 161 1.77 12.21 12.53
N ASP A 162 2.09 11.50 11.44
CA ASP A 162 3.02 12.00 10.42
C ASP A 162 2.46 13.23 9.68
N VAL A 163 1.18 13.23 9.29
CA VAL A 163 0.55 14.42 8.68
C VAL A 163 0.62 15.61 9.62
N ASN A 164 0.26 15.43 10.90
CA ASN A 164 0.30 16.51 11.90
C ASN A 164 1.72 17.05 12.14
N ARG A 165 2.74 16.20 12.00
CA ARG A 165 4.15 16.60 12.15
C ARG A 165 4.68 17.36 10.94
N LEU A 166 4.24 17.01 9.75
CA LEU A 166 4.84 17.48 8.48
C LEU A 166 4.07 18.62 7.84
N PHE A 167 2.77 18.76 8.11
CA PHE A 167 1.87 19.69 7.44
C PHE A 167 0.97 20.44 8.42
N ASN A 168 0.53 21.61 8.01
CA ASN A 168 -0.37 22.43 8.81
C ASN A 168 -1.86 22.10 8.50
N VAL A 169 -2.30 20.91 8.95
CA VAL A 169 -3.70 20.49 8.82
C VAL A 169 -4.39 20.61 10.17
N ALA A 170 -5.53 21.33 10.21
CA ALA A 170 -6.28 21.52 11.45
C ALA A 170 -6.83 20.17 11.99
N PRO A 171 -6.75 19.92 13.32
CA PRO A 171 -7.13 18.62 13.89
C PRO A 171 -8.58 18.17 13.60
N ASP A 172 -9.51 19.11 13.46
CA ASP A 172 -10.91 18.85 13.15
C ASP A 172 -11.14 18.38 11.71
N ARG A 173 -10.16 18.56 10.82
CA ARG A 173 -10.15 18.06 9.45
C ARG A 173 -9.47 16.70 9.31
N MET A 174 -8.79 16.21 10.36
CA MET A 174 -8.09 14.92 10.35
C MET A 174 -9.02 13.80 10.82
N HIS A 175 -9.12 12.76 9.99
CA HIS A 175 -9.90 11.55 10.28
C HIS A 175 -9.03 10.32 10.09
N VAL A 176 -9.19 9.29 10.91
CA VAL A 176 -8.56 7.99 10.69
C VAL A 176 -9.63 7.04 10.18
N ILE A 177 -9.46 6.58 8.94
CA ILE A 177 -10.30 5.54 8.34
C ILE A 177 -9.34 4.52 7.73
N TYR A 178 -9.33 3.31 8.25
CA TYR A 178 -8.43 2.24 7.87
C TYR A 178 -8.64 1.78 6.42
N ASN A 179 -7.66 1.05 5.88
CA ASN A 179 -7.88 0.24 4.69
C ASN A 179 -8.63 -1.04 5.05
N GLY A 180 -9.36 -1.57 4.10
CA GLY A 180 -10.07 -2.82 4.26
C GLY A 180 -9.38 -4.02 3.60
N ILE A 181 -10.01 -5.18 3.76
CA ILE A 181 -9.67 -6.42 3.09
C ILE A 181 -10.94 -7.07 2.52
N ASP A 182 -10.83 -7.67 1.33
CA ASP A 182 -11.89 -8.50 0.77
C ASP A 182 -11.70 -9.94 1.24
N LEU A 183 -12.57 -10.36 2.15
CA LEU A 183 -12.50 -11.66 2.83
C LEU A 183 -12.99 -12.84 1.97
N GLU A 184 -13.63 -12.57 0.85
CA GLU A 184 -13.99 -13.57 -0.15
C GLU A 184 -12.82 -13.81 -1.12
N GLU A 185 -12.13 -12.74 -1.49
CA GLU A 185 -10.93 -12.83 -2.33
C GLU A 185 -9.75 -13.38 -1.54
N TYR A 186 -9.49 -12.86 -0.32
CA TYR A 186 -8.43 -13.32 0.57
C TYR A 186 -8.99 -14.23 1.66
N ARG A 187 -8.89 -15.52 1.41
CA ARG A 187 -9.27 -16.59 2.32
C ARG A 187 -8.33 -17.76 2.16
N LYS A 188 -8.24 -18.58 3.18
CA LYS A 188 -7.44 -19.80 3.12
C LYS A 188 -7.91 -20.73 2.02
N VAL A 189 -7.00 -21.24 1.21
CA VAL A 189 -7.24 -22.21 0.14
C VAL A 189 -6.27 -23.39 0.25
N GLU A 190 -6.76 -24.57 -0.14
CA GLU A 190 -6.00 -25.83 -0.05
C GLU A 190 -5.14 -26.12 -1.30
N SER A 191 -5.27 -25.31 -2.36
CA SER A 191 -4.52 -25.51 -3.60
C SER A 191 -3.01 -25.40 -3.37
N SER A 192 -2.25 -26.23 -4.07
CA SER A 192 -0.78 -26.21 -4.09
C SER A 192 -0.22 -25.99 -5.51
N ALA A 193 -1.04 -25.43 -6.42
CA ALA A 193 -0.64 -25.21 -7.81
C ALA A 193 0.54 -24.23 -7.93
N ALA A 194 0.49 -23.13 -7.15
CA ALA A 194 1.57 -22.15 -7.10
C ALA A 194 2.88 -22.78 -6.57
N ARG A 195 2.80 -23.60 -5.52
CA ARG A 195 3.97 -24.29 -4.98
C ARG A 195 4.64 -25.18 -6.03
N ARG A 196 3.82 -25.95 -6.79
CA ARG A 196 4.35 -26.81 -7.89
C ARG A 196 4.94 -25.96 -9.03
N LYS A 197 4.25 -24.89 -9.44
CA LYS A 197 4.70 -24.00 -10.50
C LYS A 197 6.08 -23.41 -10.21
N TYR A 198 6.32 -23.02 -8.98
CA TYR A 198 7.55 -22.32 -8.57
C TYR A 198 8.58 -23.21 -7.89
N GLY A 199 8.40 -24.53 -7.90
CA GLY A 199 9.36 -25.49 -7.33
C GLY A 199 9.48 -25.41 -5.80
N ILE A 200 8.44 -24.98 -5.10
CA ILE A 200 8.38 -24.95 -3.63
C ILE A 200 8.06 -26.37 -3.15
N ASP A 201 8.95 -26.96 -2.35
CA ASP A 201 8.78 -28.33 -1.83
C ASP A 201 7.51 -28.42 -0.97
N LEU A 202 6.62 -29.34 -1.33
CA LEU A 202 5.35 -29.54 -0.63
C LEU A 202 5.51 -30.13 0.78
N ASN A 203 6.64 -30.79 1.06
CA ASN A 203 6.90 -31.46 2.35
C ASN A 203 7.60 -30.54 3.36
N GLN A 204 8.00 -29.33 2.95
CA GLN A 204 8.66 -28.38 3.84
C GLN A 204 7.78 -27.12 4.03
N PRO A 205 7.66 -26.62 5.27
CA PRO A 205 7.05 -25.31 5.49
C PRO A 205 7.93 -24.21 4.91
N TYR A 206 7.35 -23.03 4.67
CA TYR A 206 8.13 -21.90 4.19
C TYR A 206 7.72 -20.56 4.83
N VAL A 207 8.68 -19.67 4.86
CA VAL A 207 8.51 -18.24 5.14
C VAL A 207 8.26 -17.53 3.81
N LEU A 208 7.26 -16.65 3.78
CA LEU A 208 6.87 -15.91 2.57
C LEU A 208 7.14 -14.42 2.73
N PHE A 209 7.67 -13.81 1.70
CA PHE A 209 7.61 -12.37 1.43
C PHE A 209 6.80 -12.12 0.16
N VAL A 210 5.96 -11.09 0.15
CA VAL A 210 5.25 -10.62 -1.05
C VAL A 210 5.42 -9.11 -1.16
N GLY A 211 5.88 -8.62 -2.31
CA GLY A 211 5.97 -7.18 -2.55
C GLY A 211 6.93 -6.82 -3.67
N ARG A 212 6.97 -5.52 -4.00
CA ARG A 212 7.96 -4.99 -4.94
C ARG A 212 9.33 -4.89 -4.28
N ILE A 213 10.38 -4.95 -5.09
CA ILE A 213 11.77 -4.74 -4.64
C ILE A 213 12.00 -3.23 -4.51
N THR A 214 11.75 -2.71 -3.31
CA THR A 214 11.90 -1.28 -3.00
C THR A 214 12.59 -1.10 -1.66
N ARG A 215 13.25 0.04 -1.44
CA ARG A 215 13.81 0.37 -0.11
C ARG A 215 12.71 0.37 0.95
N GLN A 216 11.55 0.94 0.65
CA GLN A 216 10.40 0.98 1.54
C GLN A 216 10.01 -0.40 2.10
N LYS A 217 10.00 -1.42 1.25
CA LYS A 217 9.59 -2.79 1.64
C LYS A 217 10.65 -3.57 2.42
N GLY A 218 11.88 -3.05 2.49
CA GLY A 218 12.95 -3.58 3.34
C GLY A 218 13.33 -5.04 3.08
N ILE A 219 13.02 -5.58 1.89
CA ILE A 219 13.25 -7.00 1.55
C ILE A 219 14.72 -7.42 1.78
N ILE A 220 15.65 -6.49 1.63
CA ILE A 220 17.07 -6.74 1.84
C ILE A 220 17.38 -7.18 3.29
N HIS A 221 16.60 -6.68 4.28
CA HIS A 221 16.75 -7.10 5.67
C HIS A 221 16.29 -8.54 5.89
N LEU A 222 15.23 -8.98 5.19
CA LEU A 222 14.82 -10.37 5.21
C LEU A 222 15.89 -11.27 4.55
N VAL A 223 16.46 -10.85 3.41
CA VAL A 223 17.52 -11.61 2.74
C VAL A 223 18.74 -11.76 3.66
N ARG A 224 19.13 -10.70 4.39
CA ARG A 224 20.18 -10.81 5.43
C ARG A 224 19.78 -11.74 6.57
N ALA A 225 18.52 -11.69 7.00
CA ALA A 225 18.01 -12.54 8.07
C ALA A 225 18.11 -14.03 7.75
N ILE A 226 18.09 -14.42 6.46
CA ILE A 226 18.21 -15.81 6.03
C ILE A 226 19.46 -16.49 6.59
N GLU A 227 20.56 -15.76 6.77
CA GLU A 227 21.81 -16.31 7.33
C GLU A 227 21.67 -16.75 8.79
N TYR A 228 20.70 -16.20 9.52
CA TYR A 228 20.44 -16.49 10.94
C TYR A 228 19.23 -17.42 11.18
N MET A 229 18.55 -17.81 10.10
CA MET A 229 17.39 -18.71 10.18
C MET A 229 17.82 -20.15 10.37
N ALA A 230 17.09 -20.91 11.20
CA ALA A 230 17.26 -22.33 11.39
C ALA A 230 17.04 -23.12 10.08
N ALA A 231 17.59 -24.33 10.00
CA ALA A 231 17.34 -25.26 8.89
C ALA A 231 15.93 -25.87 8.97
N GLY A 232 15.50 -26.60 7.92
CA GLY A 232 14.26 -27.38 7.92
C GLY A 232 13.04 -26.66 7.33
N PHE A 233 13.20 -25.48 6.79
CA PHE A 233 12.15 -24.75 6.05
C PHE A 233 12.72 -23.93 4.89
N GLN A 234 11.87 -23.60 3.95
CA GLN A 234 12.20 -22.80 2.77
C GLN A 234 11.92 -21.32 3.01
N VAL A 235 12.50 -20.45 2.19
CA VAL A 235 12.21 -19.02 2.13
C VAL A 235 11.78 -18.66 0.71
N VAL A 236 10.55 -18.18 0.57
CA VAL A 236 9.96 -17.80 -0.72
C VAL A 236 9.89 -16.28 -0.80
N LEU A 237 10.61 -15.72 -1.73
CA LEU A 237 10.66 -14.29 -2.02
C LEU A 237 9.81 -14.03 -3.27
N CYS A 238 8.52 -13.77 -3.12
CA CYS A 238 7.64 -13.34 -4.22
C CYS A 238 7.83 -11.82 -4.40
N ALA A 239 8.89 -11.46 -5.13
CA ALA A 239 9.40 -10.10 -5.21
C ALA A 239 9.86 -9.76 -6.64
N GLY A 240 9.17 -8.82 -7.26
CA GLY A 240 9.46 -8.30 -8.60
C GLY A 240 9.46 -6.77 -8.64
N ALA A 241 9.50 -6.22 -9.85
CA ALA A 241 9.40 -4.79 -10.15
C ALA A 241 10.28 -3.91 -9.26
N PRO A 242 11.63 -3.97 -9.39
CA PRO A 242 12.52 -3.10 -8.64
C PRO A 242 12.29 -1.63 -9.01
N ASP A 243 12.35 -0.74 -8.01
CA ASP A 243 12.17 0.71 -8.22
C ASP A 243 13.26 1.30 -9.12
N THR A 244 14.48 0.80 -9.05
CA THR A 244 15.59 1.16 -9.92
C THR A 244 16.43 -0.06 -10.31
N PRO A 245 17.20 0.00 -11.42
CA PRO A 245 18.10 -1.10 -11.81
C PRO A 245 19.17 -1.41 -10.74
N GLU A 246 19.61 -0.40 -9.99
CA GLU A 246 20.61 -0.52 -8.92
C GLU A 246 20.07 -1.39 -7.78
N ILE A 247 18.84 -1.10 -7.31
CA ILE A 247 18.16 -1.89 -6.28
C ILE A 247 17.91 -3.32 -6.75
N GLY A 248 17.60 -3.50 -8.04
CA GLY A 248 17.46 -4.83 -8.65
C GLY A 248 18.76 -5.64 -8.57
N ARG A 249 19.90 -5.05 -8.96
CA ARG A 249 21.23 -5.70 -8.88
C ARG A 249 21.63 -6.02 -7.44
N GLU A 250 21.43 -5.08 -6.50
CA GLU A 250 21.68 -5.32 -5.06
C GLU A 250 20.93 -6.57 -4.55
N MET A 251 19.67 -6.70 -4.95
CA MET A 251 18.83 -7.85 -4.60
C MET A 251 19.36 -9.15 -5.22
N GLU A 252 19.72 -9.14 -6.51
CA GLU A 252 20.28 -10.30 -7.22
C GLU A 252 21.56 -10.82 -6.53
N GLU A 253 22.48 -9.92 -6.22
CA GLU A 253 23.74 -10.25 -5.55
C GLU A 253 23.49 -10.79 -4.13
N ALA A 254 22.56 -10.19 -3.38
CA ALA A 254 22.24 -10.62 -2.02
C ALA A 254 21.61 -12.02 -2.02
N VAL A 255 20.63 -12.26 -2.90
CA VAL A 255 20.00 -13.59 -3.02
C VAL A 255 20.98 -14.64 -3.48
N ALA A 256 21.86 -14.34 -4.43
CA ALA A 256 22.90 -15.28 -4.89
C ALA A 256 23.83 -15.70 -3.73
N ARG A 257 24.25 -14.74 -2.88
CA ARG A 257 25.10 -15.03 -1.71
C ARG A 257 24.43 -15.96 -0.70
N VAL A 258 23.17 -15.68 -0.35
CA VAL A 258 22.48 -16.51 0.66
C VAL A 258 22.11 -17.89 0.09
N SER A 259 21.73 -17.98 -1.18
CA SER A 259 21.39 -19.23 -1.86
C SER A 259 22.61 -20.17 -1.99
N ALA A 260 23.82 -19.62 -2.12
CA ALA A 260 25.06 -20.41 -2.14
C ALA A 260 25.36 -21.09 -0.78
N ARG A 261 24.82 -20.56 0.32
CA ARG A 261 25.05 -21.05 1.70
C ARG A 261 23.89 -21.83 2.27
N ARG A 262 22.66 -21.57 1.78
CA ARG A 262 21.44 -22.17 2.28
C ARG A 262 20.57 -22.66 1.12
N PRO A 263 20.24 -23.96 1.05
CA PRO A 263 19.26 -24.49 0.10
C PRO A 263 17.84 -24.03 0.49
N GLY A 264 16.91 -24.05 -0.48
CA GLY A 264 15.50 -23.74 -0.24
C GLY A 264 15.18 -22.25 -0.19
N VAL A 265 16.04 -21.38 -0.74
CA VAL A 265 15.71 -19.99 -1.05
C VAL A 265 15.16 -19.95 -2.47
N ILE A 266 13.91 -19.54 -2.61
CA ILE A 266 13.17 -19.51 -3.88
C ILE A 266 12.77 -18.07 -4.16
N TRP A 267 13.22 -17.52 -5.27
CA TRP A 267 12.87 -16.17 -5.69
C TRP A 267 11.98 -16.20 -6.93
N ILE A 268 10.75 -15.70 -6.77
CA ILE A 268 9.76 -15.48 -7.82
C ILE A 268 9.88 -14.00 -8.20
N SER A 269 10.59 -13.71 -9.31
CA SER A 269 10.91 -12.36 -9.75
C SER A 269 9.84 -11.73 -10.65
N GLU A 270 8.87 -12.49 -11.10
CA GLU A 270 7.74 -12.02 -11.89
C GLU A 270 6.63 -11.44 -11.01
N MET A 271 5.81 -10.57 -11.59
CA MET A 271 4.54 -10.17 -10.97
C MET A 271 3.54 -11.31 -11.11
N VAL A 272 3.01 -11.78 -10.00
CA VAL A 272 2.03 -12.87 -9.96
C VAL A 272 0.61 -12.34 -9.76
N ASP A 273 -0.37 -13.07 -10.27
CA ASP A 273 -1.78 -12.70 -10.12
C ASP A 273 -2.30 -12.91 -8.69
N LYS A 274 -3.41 -12.26 -8.37
CA LYS A 274 -4.03 -12.31 -7.03
C LYS A 274 -4.37 -13.76 -6.58
N PRO A 275 -4.93 -14.66 -7.42
CA PRO A 275 -5.15 -16.05 -7.04
C PRO A 275 -3.88 -16.78 -6.63
N THR A 276 -2.78 -16.59 -7.35
CA THR A 276 -1.48 -17.16 -7.03
C THR A 276 -0.92 -16.60 -5.71
N VAL A 277 -1.00 -15.29 -5.51
CA VAL A 277 -0.58 -14.65 -4.24
C VAL A 277 -1.39 -15.17 -3.06
N ARG A 278 -2.71 -15.29 -3.19
CA ARG A 278 -3.59 -15.88 -2.17
C ARG A 278 -3.19 -17.30 -1.81
N GLU A 279 -2.86 -18.13 -2.82
CA GLU A 279 -2.41 -19.50 -2.58
C GLU A 279 -1.06 -19.51 -1.84
N LEU A 280 -0.12 -18.65 -2.22
CA LEU A 280 1.17 -18.50 -1.52
C LEU A 280 0.97 -18.07 -0.06
N TYR A 281 0.08 -17.12 0.23
CA TYR A 281 -0.27 -16.77 1.61
C TYR A 281 -0.85 -17.97 2.37
N SER A 282 -1.85 -18.62 1.80
CA SER A 282 -2.59 -19.71 2.45
C SER A 282 -1.72 -20.89 2.84
N GLN A 283 -0.67 -21.15 2.10
CA GLN A 283 0.26 -22.28 2.28
C GLN A 283 1.54 -21.89 3.05
N ALA A 284 1.75 -20.60 3.31
CA ALA A 284 2.91 -20.12 4.07
C ALA A 284 2.78 -20.48 5.56
N ALA A 285 3.88 -20.89 6.17
CA ALA A 285 3.96 -21.08 7.62
C ALA A 285 4.04 -19.72 8.35
N VAL A 286 4.77 -18.77 7.77
CA VAL A 286 4.96 -17.42 8.29
C VAL A 286 5.02 -16.45 7.12
N PHE A 287 4.33 -15.34 7.20
CA PHE A 287 4.51 -14.18 6.33
C PHE A 287 5.45 -13.17 7.01
N CYS A 288 6.47 -12.70 6.30
CA CYS A 288 7.40 -11.70 6.81
C CYS A 288 7.27 -10.37 6.08
N CYS A 289 7.03 -9.29 6.83
CA CYS A 289 6.93 -7.92 6.33
C CYS A 289 8.01 -7.02 6.97
N PRO A 290 9.23 -6.96 6.43
CA PRO A 290 10.36 -6.23 7.00
C PRO A 290 10.40 -4.74 6.58
N SER A 291 9.25 -4.14 6.29
CA SER A 291 9.15 -2.77 5.76
C SER A 291 9.83 -1.75 6.68
N ILE A 292 10.54 -0.79 6.10
CA ILE A 292 11.10 0.35 6.84
C ILE A 292 10.13 1.54 6.91
N TYR A 293 9.19 1.60 6.00
CA TYR A 293 8.10 2.56 6.00
C TYR A 293 6.81 1.90 5.49
N GLU A 294 5.78 1.88 6.31
CA GLU A 294 4.51 1.27 5.96
C GLU A 294 3.35 2.08 6.57
N PRO A 295 2.66 2.90 5.80
CA PRO A 295 1.56 3.73 6.29
C PRO A 295 0.42 2.93 6.91
N PHE A 296 0.14 1.74 6.38
CA PHE A 296 -0.89 0.84 6.92
C PHE A 296 -0.44 -0.62 6.94
N GLY A 297 -0.13 -1.21 5.77
CA GLY A 297 0.33 -2.60 5.68
C GLY A 297 -0.74 -3.57 5.21
N ILE A 298 -1.42 -3.29 4.08
CA ILE A 298 -2.45 -4.16 3.48
C ILE A 298 -1.94 -5.59 3.31
N ILE A 299 -0.67 -5.79 2.93
CA ILE A 299 -0.09 -7.13 2.74
C ILE A 299 -0.09 -7.98 4.02
N ASN A 300 -0.06 -7.35 5.20
CA ASN A 300 -0.23 -8.07 6.47
C ASN A 300 -1.69 -8.52 6.64
N LEU A 301 -2.67 -7.69 6.26
CA LEU A 301 -4.08 -8.07 6.25
C LEU A 301 -4.37 -9.21 5.27
N GLU A 302 -3.75 -9.20 4.09
CA GLU A 302 -3.87 -10.29 3.11
C GLU A 302 -3.39 -11.62 3.69
N ALA A 303 -2.22 -11.62 4.35
CA ALA A 303 -1.68 -12.78 5.04
C ALA A 303 -2.60 -13.25 6.19
N MET A 304 -3.05 -12.31 7.03
CA MET A 304 -3.96 -12.59 8.15
C MET A 304 -5.31 -13.13 7.67
N ALA A 305 -5.87 -12.57 6.59
CA ALA A 305 -7.11 -13.04 5.98
C ALA A 305 -6.98 -14.48 5.44
N CYS A 306 -5.78 -14.88 5.03
CA CYS A 306 -5.45 -16.26 4.63
C CYS A 306 -5.04 -17.16 5.80
N GLU A 307 -5.23 -16.74 7.05
CA GLU A 307 -4.86 -17.44 8.29
C GLU A 307 -3.35 -17.72 8.42
N THR A 308 -2.52 -16.81 7.96
CA THR A 308 -1.06 -16.91 8.03
C THR A 308 -0.52 -16.05 9.16
N ALA A 309 0.31 -16.64 10.03
CA ALA A 309 0.98 -15.91 11.10
C ALA A 309 1.98 -14.88 10.52
N VAL A 310 2.06 -13.70 11.14
CA VAL A 310 2.85 -12.59 10.65
C VAL A 310 4.07 -12.32 11.52
N VAL A 311 5.22 -12.05 10.91
CA VAL A 311 6.38 -11.40 11.51
C VAL A 311 6.61 -10.10 10.76
N ALA A 312 6.51 -8.96 11.40
CA ALA A 312 6.61 -7.68 10.74
C ALA A 312 7.42 -6.67 11.55
N SER A 313 8.00 -5.69 10.86
CA SER A 313 8.64 -4.55 11.53
C SER A 313 7.60 -3.71 12.29
N ALA A 314 7.98 -3.19 13.46
CA ALA A 314 7.13 -2.36 14.31
C ALA A 314 7.09 -0.90 13.82
N VAL A 315 6.71 -0.66 12.55
CA VAL A 315 6.69 0.67 11.93
C VAL A 315 5.30 1.08 11.46
N GLY A 316 5.03 2.37 11.44
CA GLY A 316 3.82 2.97 10.88
C GLY A 316 2.55 2.28 11.34
N GLY A 317 1.64 2.06 10.39
CA GLY A 317 0.34 1.40 10.61
C GLY A 317 0.42 -0.12 10.80
N ILE A 318 1.56 -0.77 10.59
CA ILE A 318 1.71 -2.21 10.88
C ILE A 318 1.33 -2.52 12.34
N LYS A 319 1.68 -1.63 13.28
CA LYS A 319 1.38 -1.77 14.71
C LYS A 319 -0.13 -1.71 15.03
N GLU A 320 -0.94 -1.25 14.10
CA GLU A 320 -2.39 -1.17 14.23
C GLU A 320 -3.07 -2.38 13.58
N VAL A 321 -2.41 -2.99 12.60
CA VAL A 321 -2.86 -4.20 11.91
C VAL A 321 -2.48 -5.45 12.70
N VAL A 322 -1.20 -5.62 13.02
CA VAL A 322 -0.64 -6.78 13.74
C VAL A 322 -0.62 -6.51 15.24
N VAL A 323 -1.15 -7.44 16.02
CA VAL A 323 -1.12 -7.40 17.49
C VAL A 323 -0.02 -8.32 17.99
N GLU A 324 0.96 -7.73 18.71
CA GLU A 324 2.12 -8.46 19.26
C GLU A 324 1.68 -9.62 20.16
N GLY A 325 2.18 -10.82 19.86
CA GLY A 325 1.90 -12.03 20.64
C GLY A 325 0.50 -12.62 20.48
N GLU A 326 -0.35 -12.03 19.61
CA GLU A 326 -1.72 -12.51 19.37
C GLU A 326 -1.95 -12.89 17.91
N THR A 327 -1.62 -11.98 16.95
CA THR A 327 -1.79 -12.23 15.51
C THR A 327 -0.45 -12.37 14.79
N GLY A 328 0.64 -12.07 15.47
CA GLY A 328 1.98 -12.10 14.92
C GLY A 328 3.02 -11.55 15.89
N PHE A 329 4.22 -11.36 15.40
CA PHE A 329 5.29 -10.67 16.12
C PHE A 329 5.70 -9.37 15.43
N LEU A 330 5.90 -8.34 16.24
CA LEU A 330 6.40 -7.02 15.83
C LEU A 330 7.87 -6.91 16.20
N VAL A 331 8.73 -6.74 15.23
CA VAL A 331 10.18 -6.58 15.41
C VAL A 331 10.52 -5.10 15.45
N PRO A 332 11.07 -4.60 16.57
CA PRO A 332 11.49 -3.20 16.70
C PRO A 332 12.51 -2.81 15.62
N LEU A 333 12.34 -1.65 15.03
CA LEU A 333 13.26 -1.08 14.06
C LEU A 333 13.68 0.32 14.49
N GLU A 334 14.96 0.46 14.88
CA GLU A 334 15.57 1.76 15.08
C GLU A 334 16.08 2.30 13.75
N GLN A 335 15.55 3.45 13.34
CA GLN A 335 15.85 4.07 12.04
C GLN A 335 16.75 5.28 12.18
N MET A 336 17.53 5.56 11.13
CA MET A 336 18.23 6.84 10.99
C MET A 336 17.19 7.97 10.91
N ASP A 337 17.52 9.12 11.50
CA ASP A 337 16.65 10.30 11.48
C ASP A 337 16.66 11.00 10.11
N GLU A 338 17.68 10.73 9.31
CA GLU A 338 17.88 11.29 7.97
C GLU A 338 17.58 10.26 6.89
N SER A 339 17.29 10.77 5.68
CA SER A 339 17.12 9.97 4.47
C SER A 339 18.32 9.02 4.26
N PRO A 340 18.11 7.76 3.91
CA PRO A 340 16.85 7.11 3.51
C PRO A 340 16.06 6.42 4.64
N PHE A 341 16.22 6.82 5.90
CA PHE A 341 15.57 6.24 7.09
C PHE A 341 15.87 4.74 7.27
N GLU A 342 17.06 4.32 6.87
CA GLU A 342 17.52 2.94 7.00
C GLU A 342 17.64 2.52 8.48
N ALA A 343 17.72 1.21 8.70
CA ALA A 343 17.99 0.67 10.02
C ALA A 343 19.34 1.18 10.54
N LYS A 344 19.39 1.70 11.78
CA LYS A 344 20.66 2.09 12.45
C LYS A 344 21.59 0.90 12.60
N GLU A 345 21.03 -0.25 12.93
CA GLU A 345 21.75 -1.51 13.12
C GLU A 345 21.16 -2.62 12.22
N PRO A 346 21.44 -2.63 10.89
CA PRO A 346 20.82 -3.57 9.96
C PRO A 346 21.02 -5.04 10.30
N GLU A 347 22.20 -5.38 10.86
CA GLU A 347 22.53 -6.77 11.24
C GLU A 347 21.75 -7.21 12.50
N ARG A 348 21.55 -6.30 13.46
CA ARG A 348 20.71 -6.57 14.62
C ARG A 348 19.26 -6.78 14.20
N PHE A 349 18.71 -5.90 13.36
CA PHE A 349 17.36 -6.03 12.86
C PHE A 349 17.15 -7.34 12.07
N ALA A 350 18.13 -7.73 11.25
CA ALA A 350 18.10 -9.02 10.54
C ALA A 350 18.08 -10.22 11.50
N ARG A 351 18.88 -10.19 12.58
CA ARG A 351 18.87 -11.24 13.63
C ARG A 351 17.53 -11.27 14.37
N ASP A 352 17.01 -10.13 14.78
CA ASP A 352 15.74 -10.03 15.49
C ASP A 352 14.57 -10.55 14.62
N LEU A 353 14.58 -10.28 13.30
CA LEU A 353 13.64 -10.88 12.34
C LEU A 353 13.77 -12.41 12.31
N ALA A 354 15.01 -12.91 12.19
CA ALA A 354 15.28 -14.34 12.12
C ALA A 354 14.85 -15.04 13.43
N ASP A 355 15.09 -14.45 14.58
CA ASP A 355 14.73 -15.03 15.88
C ASP A 355 13.20 -15.20 16.01
N ARG A 356 12.42 -14.17 15.62
CA ARG A 356 10.94 -14.27 15.63
C ARG A 356 10.42 -15.27 14.60
N ILE A 357 11.02 -15.32 13.42
CA ILE A 357 10.71 -16.34 12.42
C ILE A 357 11.05 -17.73 12.96
N ASN A 358 12.23 -17.96 13.51
CA ASN A 358 12.66 -19.23 14.08
C ASN A 358 11.72 -19.69 15.20
N GLN A 359 11.29 -18.77 16.07
CA GLN A 359 10.33 -19.05 17.14
C GLN A 359 9.03 -19.62 16.57
N LEU A 360 8.42 -18.93 15.58
CA LEU A 360 7.19 -19.41 14.94
C LEU A 360 7.41 -20.69 14.14
N MET A 361 8.54 -20.83 13.45
CA MET A 361 8.85 -22.05 12.68
C MET A 361 8.99 -23.28 13.58
N ALA A 362 9.47 -23.13 14.81
CA ALA A 362 9.58 -24.19 15.81
C ALA A 362 8.24 -24.56 16.47
N ASP A 363 7.23 -23.65 16.47
CA ASP A 363 5.94 -23.91 17.14
C ASP A 363 4.75 -23.84 16.16
N PRO A 364 4.35 -24.99 15.56
CA PRO A 364 3.18 -25.05 14.67
C PRO A 364 1.87 -24.65 15.34
N ARG A 365 1.71 -24.88 16.66
CA ARG A 365 0.48 -24.53 17.38
C ARG A 365 0.34 -23.02 17.50
N GLN A 366 1.43 -22.34 17.84
CA GLN A 366 1.44 -20.88 17.92
C GLN A 366 1.15 -20.24 16.54
N ARG A 367 1.73 -20.79 15.45
CA ARG A 367 1.41 -20.32 14.09
C ARG A 367 -0.07 -20.40 13.76
N GLU A 368 -0.69 -21.55 14.05
CA GLU A 368 -2.11 -21.77 13.81
C GLU A 368 -2.98 -20.85 14.66
N GLN A 369 -2.62 -20.65 15.92
CA GLN A 369 -3.31 -19.72 16.82
C GLN A 369 -3.24 -18.28 16.28
N PHE A 370 -2.05 -17.80 15.89
CA PHE A 370 -1.86 -16.46 15.32
C PHE A 370 -2.61 -16.28 14.00
N GLY A 371 -2.57 -17.29 13.12
CA GLY A 371 -3.31 -17.26 11.87
C GLY A 371 -4.82 -17.11 12.06
N ARG A 372 -5.42 -17.90 12.97
CA ARG A 372 -6.85 -17.82 13.30
C ARG A 372 -7.21 -16.46 13.95
N ALA A 373 -6.40 -16.00 14.88
CA ALA A 373 -6.62 -14.70 15.52
C ALA A 373 -6.49 -13.56 14.51
N GLY A 374 -5.53 -13.65 13.58
CA GLY A 374 -5.36 -12.70 12.47
C GLY A 374 -6.58 -12.64 11.56
N ARG A 375 -7.12 -13.80 11.15
CA ARG A 375 -8.35 -13.88 10.35
C ARG A 375 -9.53 -13.24 11.06
N LYS A 376 -9.74 -13.59 12.33
CA LYS A 376 -10.82 -13.01 13.14
C LYS A 376 -10.71 -11.48 13.22
N ARG A 377 -9.51 -10.96 13.46
CA ARG A 377 -9.27 -9.51 13.51
C ARG A 377 -9.57 -8.84 12.16
N ALA A 378 -9.17 -9.46 11.04
CA ALA A 378 -9.47 -8.95 9.71
C ALA A 378 -10.99 -8.85 9.46
N GLU A 379 -11.77 -9.84 9.91
CA GLU A 379 -13.24 -9.85 9.82
C GLU A 379 -13.91 -8.77 10.69
N GLU A 380 -13.45 -8.60 11.92
CA GLU A 380 -14.09 -7.71 12.89
C GLU A 380 -13.79 -6.23 12.66
N ILE A 381 -12.59 -5.89 12.13
CA ILE A 381 -12.11 -4.50 12.13
C ILE A 381 -11.94 -3.93 10.71
N PHE A 382 -11.54 -4.75 9.73
CA PHE A 382 -11.06 -4.26 8.43
C PHE A 382 -12.01 -4.59 7.28
N SER A 383 -13.33 -4.51 7.51
CA SER A 383 -14.34 -4.72 6.48
C SER A 383 -14.47 -3.53 5.54
N TRP A 384 -14.34 -3.74 4.23
CA TRP A 384 -14.55 -2.69 3.24
C TRP A 384 -15.94 -2.05 3.30
N SER A 385 -16.97 -2.81 3.67
CA SER A 385 -18.33 -2.28 3.79
C SER A 385 -18.46 -1.26 4.93
N ALA A 386 -17.83 -1.53 6.07
CA ALA A 386 -17.80 -0.59 7.20
C ALA A 386 -16.99 0.67 6.85
N ILE A 387 -15.84 0.50 6.21
CA ILE A 387 -14.97 1.60 5.75
C ILE A 387 -15.69 2.51 4.75
N ALA A 388 -16.43 1.94 3.79
CA ALA A 388 -17.21 2.70 2.84
C ALA A 388 -18.38 3.46 3.53
N ALA A 389 -19.03 2.85 4.52
CA ALA A 389 -20.07 3.50 5.30
C ALA A 389 -19.53 4.70 6.10
N GLU A 390 -18.36 4.55 6.73
CA GLU A 390 -17.68 5.63 7.46
C GLU A 390 -17.24 6.76 6.52
N THR A 391 -16.66 6.44 5.38
CA THR A 391 -16.28 7.40 4.34
C THR A 391 -17.50 8.18 3.83
N LYS A 392 -18.62 7.49 3.56
CA LYS A 392 -19.87 8.13 3.16
C LYS A 392 -20.41 9.08 4.25
N ALA A 393 -20.35 8.68 5.51
CA ALA A 393 -20.78 9.52 6.62
C ALA A 393 -19.94 10.81 6.73
N LEU A 394 -18.64 10.73 6.46
CA LEU A 394 -17.76 11.89 6.37
C LEU A 394 -18.20 12.83 5.22
N TYR A 395 -18.45 12.28 4.03
CA TYR A 395 -18.94 13.07 2.89
C TYR A 395 -20.26 13.82 3.23
N GLU A 396 -21.19 13.14 3.88
CA GLU A 396 -22.47 13.74 4.27
C GLU A 396 -22.30 14.92 5.26
N LYS A 397 -21.32 14.82 6.16
CA LYS A 397 -20.99 15.92 7.08
C LYS A 397 -20.43 17.15 6.34
N LEU A 398 -19.55 16.90 5.34
CA LEU A 398 -18.93 17.98 4.57
C LEU A 398 -19.93 18.70 3.65
N VAL A 399 -20.79 17.94 2.96
CA VAL A 399 -21.79 18.50 2.03
C VAL A 399 -22.88 19.28 2.76
N LYS A 400 -23.19 18.93 4.03
CA LYS A 400 -24.18 19.63 4.86
C LYS A 400 -23.64 20.92 5.50
N LYS A 401 -22.31 21.12 5.59
CA LYS A 401 -21.73 22.40 6.05
C LYS A 401 -21.99 23.46 4.98
N PRO A 402 -22.71 24.60 5.29
CA PRO A 402 -22.77 25.70 4.33
C PRO A 402 -21.35 26.17 4.02
N ALA A 403 -21.09 26.43 2.74
CA ALA A 403 -19.81 26.99 2.32
C ALA A 403 -19.53 28.22 3.20
N ALA A 404 -18.40 28.25 3.91
CA ALA A 404 -17.98 29.44 4.60
C ALA A 404 -17.82 30.55 3.54
N VAL A 405 -18.67 31.53 3.57
CA VAL A 405 -18.58 32.73 2.72
C VAL A 405 -17.30 33.44 3.20
N SER A 406 -16.23 33.31 2.42
CA SER A 406 -14.97 34.03 2.60
C SER A 406 -15.05 35.39 1.92
#